data_5aa08b758c6603c3c1c8d1565925c0cd
#
_entry.id   5aa08b758c6603c3c1c8d1565925c0cd
#
_cell.length_a   1.000
_cell.length_b   1.000
_cell.length_c   1.000
_cell.angle_alpha   90.00
_cell.angle_beta   90.00
_cell.angle_gamma   90.00
#
_symmetry.space_group_name_H-M   'P 1'
#
loop_
_entity.id
_entity.type
_entity.pdbx_description
1 polymer ?
#
loop_
_entity_poly.entity_id
_entity_poly.type
_entity_poly.pdbx_seq_one_letter_code
_entity_poly.pdbx_strand_id
1 'polypeptide(L)'
;MAQTLHRLTDKQIAAAAAGANLNDGGGLSYRVAKGSGAGKWAFRFTSRDADFVAQQEARGSAVRQRDMGLGTYPSTTLAAARKKATAFRLMVSDGHDPIEQDRRAGEAGQKKALEDVKALSAAEMTFGRYADENFLPEMLPRFANAAHVQQWEATFATHAKTLRNKPLAAINRIDVLGVLKPIWETKNPTATRSRERIERLFSHAIQNGHFKGDNPAAWTQFDHTLSAPKKLTRGHHNAIPHGRVAELFMAISARQEGSMSALMLEWITLSACRTGEARFAVWDEIDLELMIWAIPAERMKMRRGHEVPITKRMAAILADVKVRQGAVGECGPHVFSEDGSKALSKMTALMFMRRLKGFEEFTVHGLRATFKTWTASETTFPRELIEEQLAHQLGAVERAYMRGSAVERRRPMMEAWADHCAGLEANEDAVNVVTLTSGRGA
;
A
#
# COMPACT_ATOMS: atom_id res chain seq x y z
N MET A 1 35.27 31.64 61.75
CA MET A 1 36.51 30.91 62.08
C MET A 1 37.07 30.31 60.76
N ALA A 2 38.34 30.63 60.43
CA ALA A 2 38.99 30.07 59.21
C ALA A 2 39.10 28.55 59.36
N GLN A 3 38.58 27.85 58.44
CA GLN A 3 38.73 26.38 58.42
C GLN A 3 40.18 26.04 58.15
N THR A 4 40.85 25.37 59.14
CA THR A 4 42.20 24.90 58.97
C THR A 4 42.24 23.78 57.95
N LEU A 5 42.89 23.96 56.80
CA LEU A 5 43.09 23.01 55.72
C LEU A 5 44.45 22.28 55.91
N HIS A 6 44.60 21.13 55.21
CA HIS A 6 45.86 20.41 55.06
C HIS A 6 46.43 19.86 56.40
N ARG A 7 45.55 19.20 57.17
CA ARG A 7 45.90 18.67 58.50
C ARG A 7 46.67 17.32 58.46
N LEU A 8 46.50 16.57 57.38
CA LEU A 8 47.07 15.23 57.28
C LEU A 8 48.40 15.25 56.53
N THR A 9 49.24 14.28 56.88
CA THR A 9 50.47 13.97 56.18
C THR A 9 50.37 12.57 55.52
N ASP A 10 51.18 12.31 54.50
CA ASP A 10 51.22 10.99 53.85
C ASP A 10 51.63 9.89 54.86
N LYS A 11 52.49 10.21 55.86
CA LYS A 11 52.87 9.26 56.91
C LYS A 11 51.67 8.88 57.80
N GLN A 12 50.77 9.80 58.10
CA GLN A 12 49.57 9.53 58.87
C GLN A 12 48.56 8.70 58.10
N ILE A 13 48.46 8.92 56.80
CA ILE A 13 47.57 8.14 55.93
C ILE A 13 48.08 6.71 55.80
N ALA A 14 49.37 6.51 55.54
CA ALA A 14 49.98 5.20 55.45
C ALA A 14 49.90 4.41 56.77
N ALA A 15 49.90 5.08 57.91
CA ALA A 15 49.79 4.48 59.24
C ALA A 15 48.35 4.34 59.77
N ALA A 16 47.33 4.67 58.96
CA ALA A 16 45.94 4.68 59.40
C ALA A 16 45.41 3.25 59.65
N ALA A 17 44.93 3.00 60.85
CA ALA A 17 44.39 1.70 61.25
C ALA A 17 43.00 1.45 60.63
N ALA A 18 42.59 0.17 60.56
CA ALA A 18 41.24 -0.23 60.15
C ALA A 18 40.20 0.48 61.03
N GLY A 19 39.16 1.07 60.38
CA GLY A 19 38.12 1.88 61.02
C GLY A 19 38.47 3.32 61.27
N ALA A 20 39.69 3.78 60.92
CA ALA A 20 40.11 5.18 61.09
C ALA A 20 39.31 6.13 60.18
N ASN A 21 38.97 7.30 60.74
CA ASN A 21 38.38 8.42 60.00
C ASN A 21 39.19 9.68 60.25
N LEU A 22 40.09 10.01 59.36
CA LEU A 22 41.03 11.11 59.48
C LEU A 22 40.49 12.34 58.69
N ASN A 23 40.48 13.51 59.30
CA ASN A 23 39.97 14.75 58.71
C ASN A 23 41.09 15.67 58.28
N ASP A 24 41.21 15.98 56.98
CA ASP A 24 42.17 16.91 56.42
C ASP A 24 41.76 18.38 56.45
N GLY A 25 40.51 18.65 56.86
CA GLY A 25 39.94 19.99 56.87
C GLY A 25 39.17 20.32 55.60
N GLY A 26 38.32 21.34 55.69
CA GLY A 26 37.51 21.79 54.54
C GLY A 26 36.63 20.73 53.92
N GLY A 27 36.10 19.78 54.69
CA GLY A 27 35.24 18.68 54.20
C GLY A 27 35.97 17.44 53.67
N LEU A 28 37.30 17.50 53.50
CA LEU A 28 38.07 16.33 53.03
C LEU A 28 38.38 15.38 54.17
N SER A 29 38.08 14.11 54.04
CA SER A 29 38.37 13.05 55.00
C SER A 29 38.91 11.78 54.32
N TYR A 30 39.76 11.06 55.06
CA TYR A 30 40.25 9.73 54.70
C TYR A 30 39.61 8.70 55.61
N ARG A 31 38.94 7.68 55.07
CA ARG A 31 38.18 6.71 55.84
C ARG A 31 38.65 5.29 55.47
N VAL A 32 39.07 4.55 56.48
CA VAL A 32 39.50 3.13 56.34
C VAL A 32 38.35 2.25 56.82
N ALA A 33 37.89 1.32 56.01
CA ALA A 33 36.80 0.41 56.37
C ALA A 33 37.26 -0.56 57.47
N LYS A 34 36.33 -0.94 58.37
CA LYS A 34 36.58 -2.00 59.36
C LYS A 34 36.82 -3.33 58.62
N GLY A 35 38.01 -3.92 58.77
CA GLY A 35 38.38 -5.19 58.12
C GLY A 35 39.06 -5.05 56.75
N SER A 36 39.37 -3.85 56.29
CA SER A 36 40.09 -3.60 55.03
C SER A 36 41.27 -2.64 55.30
N GLY A 37 42.43 -2.94 54.73
CA GLY A 37 43.60 -2.02 54.82
C GLY A 37 43.55 -0.83 53.85
N ALA A 38 42.59 -0.80 52.93
CA ALA A 38 42.46 0.27 51.94
C ALA A 38 41.49 1.38 52.42
N GLY A 39 41.96 2.59 52.39
CA GLY A 39 41.13 3.75 52.74
C GLY A 39 40.62 4.48 51.51
N LYS A 40 39.52 5.15 51.65
CA LYS A 40 38.85 5.97 50.63
C LYS A 40 38.82 7.43 51.03
N TRP A 41 39.05 8.29 50.06
CA TRP A 41 38.89 9.73 50.22
C TRP A 41 37.40 10.07 50.01
N ALA A 42 36.89 10.91 50.91
CA ALA A 42 35.53 11.43 50.85
C ALA A 42 35.56 12.96 51.07
N PHE A 43 34.74 13.65 50.29
CA PHE A 43 34.51 15.07 50.44
C PHE A 43 33.07 15.30 50.92
N ARG A 44 32.94 15.87 52.10
CA ARG A 44 31.66 16.22 52.72
C ARG A 44 31.35 17.67 52.48
N PHE A 45 30.14 17.95 51.99
CA PHE A 45 29.65 19.30 51.72
C PHE A 45 28.16 19.43 52.03
N THR A 46 27.66 20.64 52.10
CA THR A 46 26.23 20.91 52.20
C THR A 46 25.70 21.33 50.83
N SER A 47 24.81 20.56 50.27
CA SER A 47 24.21 20.85 48.98
C SER A 47 23.25 22.03 49.07
N ARG A 48 23.32 22.93 48.08
CA ARG A 48 22.40 24.04 47.86
C ARG A 48 21.65 23.89 46.53
N ASP A 49 21.80 22.77 45.85
CA ASP A 49 21.12 22.48 44.59
C ASP A 49 19.61 22.43 44.83
N ALA A 50 18.84 23.20 44.04
CA ALA A 50 17.41 23.38 44.24
C ALA A 50 16.65 22.06 44.09
N ASP A 51 17.03 21.22 43.10
CA ASP A 51 16.35 19.95 42.84
C ASP A 51 16.61 18.97 43.98
N PHE A 52 17.84 18.89 44.48
CA PHE A 52 18.17 18.05 45.63
C PHE A 52 17.45 18.50 46.90
N VAL A 53 17.43 19.82 47.16
CA VAL A 53 16.76 20.39 48.32
C VAL A 53 15.25 20.07 48.27
N ALA A 54 14.59 20.34 47.14
CA ALA A 54 13.17 20.01 46.95
C ALA A 54 12.87 18.51 47.12
N GLN A 55 13.76 17.63 46.63
CA GLN A 55 13.61 16.20 46.80
C GLN A 55 13.73 15.76 48.28
N GLN A 56 14.65 16.39 49.07
CA GLN A 56 14.76 16.08 50.49
C GLN A 56 13.55 16.61 51.28
N GLU A 57 13.07 17.80 50.97
CA GLU A 57 11.85 18.36 51.56
C GLU A 57 10.63 17.51 51.30
N ALA A 58 10.46 16.99 50.05
CA ALA A 58 9.39 16.07 49.69
C ALA A 58 9.46 14.75 50.48
N ARG A 59 10.64 14.34 50.92
CA ARG A 59 10.86 13.16 51.80
C ARG A 59 10.76 13.46 53.30
N GLY A 60 10.43 14.68 53.67
CA GLY A 60 10.40 15.12 55.07
C GLY A 60 11.77 15.18 55.74
N SER A 61 12.86 15.31 54.98
CA SER A 61 14.25 15.32 55.48
C SER A 61 14.87 16.70 55.38
N ALA A 62 15.42 17.18 56.50
CA ALA A 62 16.19 18.41 56.55
C ALA A 62 17.70 18.19 56.23
N VAL A 63 18.10 17.00 55.90
CA VAL A 63 19.51 16.64 55.68
C VAL A 63 20.00 17.16 54.33
N ARG A 64 20.88 18.13 54.37
CA ARG A 64 21.51 18.73 53.17
C ARG A 64 22.97 18.34 53.00
N GLN A 65 23.56 17.62 53.98
CA GLN A 65 24.94 17.15 53.89
C GLN A 65 25.06 15.92 53.00
N ARG A 66 26.08 15.95 52.14
CA ARG A 66 26.38 14.86 51.21
C ARG A 66 27.88 14.50 51.28
N ASP A 67 28.19 13.24 51.02
CA ASP A 67 29.55 12.75 50.91
C ASP A 67 29.83 12.32 49.47
N MET A 68 30.83 12.88 48.82
CA MET A 68 31.31 12.49 47.50
C MET A 68 32.63 11.71 47.61
N GLY A 69 32.71 10.54 47.00
CA GLY A 69 33.93 9.76 46.93
C GLY A 69 34.96 10.37 45.97
N LEU A 70 36.22 10.54 46.43
CA LEU A 70 37.25 11.10 45.56
C LEU A 70 38.25 10.06 45.05
N GLY A 71 38.11 8.79 45.44
CA GLY A 71 38.93 7.68 45.05
C GLY A 71 39.58 6.96 46.26
N THR A 72 40.35 5.90 45.97
CA THR A 72 41.01 5.07 47.00
C THR A 72 42.52 5.34 47.06
N TYR A 73 43.09 5.30 48.25
CA TYR A 73 44.55 5.31 48.41
C TYR A 73 45.10 3.90 48.20
N PRO A 74 46.31 3.70 47.55
CA PRO A 74 47.23 4.75 47.07
C PRO A 74 46.92 5.26 45.64
N SER A 75 45.92 4.73 44.89
CA SER A 75 45.59 5.20 43.52
C SER A 75 45.26 6.70 43.48
N THR A 76 44.62 7.24 44.53
CA THR A 76 44.44 8.67 44.74
C THR A 76 45.31 9.09 45.92
N THR A 77 46.40 9.78 45.65
CA THR A 77 47.29 10.35 46.67
C THR A 77 46.64 11.49 47.45
N LEU A 78 47.22 11.86 48.62
CA LEU A 78 46.76 13.02 49.40
C LEU A 78 46.74 14.29 48.56
N ALA A 79 47.79 14.55 47.77
CA ALA A 79 47.85 15.72 46.91
C ALA A 79 46.72 15.72 45.83
N ALA A 80 46.46 14.56 45.23
CA ALA A 80 45.36 14.40 44.24
C ALA A 80 43.98 14.58 44.90
N ALA A 81 43.77 14.03 46.11
CA ALA A 81 42.53 14.20 46.86
C ALA A 81 42.27 15.67 47.25
N ARG A 82 43.29 16.39 47.67
CA ARG A 82 43.24 17.82 47.96
C ARG A 82 42.88 18.67 46.73
N LYS A 83 43.54 18.36 45.58
CA LYS A 83 43.19 19.03 44.28
C LYS A 83 41.74 18.83 43.90
N LYS A 84 41.20 17.60 43.96
CA LYS A 84 39.81 17.32 43.73
C LYS A 84 38.89 18.02 44.72
N ALA A 85 39.17 17.95 46.02
CA ALA A 85 38.40 18.63 47.07
C ALA A 85 38.37 20.15 46.88
N THR A 86 39.46 20.75 46.41
CA THR A 86 39.52 22.21 46.13
C THR A 86 38.60 22.56 44.95
N ALA A 87 38.62 21.77 43.86
CA ALA A 87 37.72 21.95 42.72
C ALA A 87 36.24 21.84 43.15
N PHE A 88 35.91 20.83 43.96
CA PHE A 88 34.53 20.65 44.42
C PHE A 88 34.10 21.69 45.45
N ARG A 89 35.00 22.24 46.30
CA ARG A 89 34.68 23.39 47.16
C ARG A 89 34.31 24.62 46.33
N LEU A 90 35.02 24.86 45.24
CA LEU A 90 34.69 25.97 44.33
C LEU A 90 33.30 25.76 43.72
N MET A 91 33.00 24.58 43.21
CA MET A 91 31.67 24.26 42.65
C MET A 91 30.56 24.46 43.68
N VAL A 92 30.78 24.01 44.94
CA VAL A 92 29.79 24.17 46.02
C VAL A 92 29.65 25.64 46.42
N SER A 93 30.76 26.44 46.40
CA SER A 93 30.68 27.88 46.66
C SER A 93 29.87 28.63 45.63
N ASP A 94 29.93 28.18 44.37
CA ASP A 94 29.17 28.73 43.25
C ASP A 94 27.70 28.20 43.20
N GLY A 95 27.28 27.46 44.23
CA GLY A 95 25.93 26.98 44.40
C GLY A 95 25.63 25.64 43.71
N HIS A 96 26.63 25.01 43.10
CA HIS A 96 26.46 23.75 42.37
C HIS A 96 26.74 22.51 43.24
N ASP A 97 25.93 21.47 43.09
CA ASP A 97 26.17 20.18 43.71
C ASP A 97 26.99 19.26 42.75
N PRO A 98 28.23 18.90 43.14
CA PRO A 98 29.07 18.07 42.27
C PRO A 98 28.44 16.70 41.91
N ILE A 99 27.67 16.09 42.81
CA ILE A 99 27.00 14.79 42.57
C ILE A 99 25.86 14.98 41.58
N GLU A 100 25.08 16.05 41.68
CA GLU A 100 24.00 16.31 40.72
C GLU A 100 24.54 16.71 39.34
N GLN A 101 25.66 17.45 39.30
CA GLN A 101 26.30 17.74 37.99
C GLN A 101 26.80 16.47 37.31
N ASP A 102 27.43 15.55 38.03
CA ASP A 102 27.93 14.28 37.50
C ASP A 102 26.76 13.39 37.01
N ARG A 103 25.66 13.35 37.77
CA ARG A 103 24.43 12.66 37.38
C ARG A 103 23.82 13.25 36.09
N ARG A 104 23.67 14.58 36.02
CA ARG A 104 23.12 15.28 34.84
C ARG A 104 24.02 15.07 33.61
N ALA A 105 25.34 15.10 33.77
CA ALA A 105 26.28 14.83 32.70
C ALA A 105 26.17 13.38 32.20
N GLY A 106 26.03 12.41 33.11
CA GLY A 106 25.79 11.01 32.77
C GLY A 106 24.49 10.80 32.03
N GLU A 107 23.39 11.39 32.48
CA GLU A 107 22.07 11.31 31.81
C GLU A 107 22.10 11.96 30.43
N ALA A 108 22.74 13.13 30.28
CA ALA A 108 22.90 13.80 29.00
C ALA A 108 23.73 12.94 28.02
N GLY A 109 24.81 12.31 28.52
CA GLY A 109 25.62 11.38 27.73
C GLY A 109 24.86 10.16 27.27
N GLN A 110 24.07 9.53 28.14
CA GLN A 110 23.21 8.40 27.78
C GLN A 110 22.13 8.79 26.76
N LYS A 111 21.50 9.94 26.97
CA LYS A 111 20.50 10.45 26.03
C LYS A 111 21.11 10.68 24.65
N LYS A 112 22.26 11.33 24.58
CA LYS A 112 22.99 11.56 23.32
C LYS A 112 23.38 10.24 22.65
N ALA A 113 23.94 9.28 23.38
CA ALA A 113 24.30 7.96 22.83
C ALA A 113 23.07 7.23 22.27
N LEU A 114 21.90 7.32 22.93
CA LEU A 114 20.66 6.75 22.44
C LEU A 114 20.16 7.47 21.16
N GLU A 115 20.30 8.78 21.10
CA GLU A 115 19.98 9.57 19.91
C GLU A 115 20.91 9.23 18.74
N ASP A 116 22.21 9.06 18.97
CA ASP A 116 23.19 8.67 17.95
C ASP A 116 22.90 7.26 17.40
N VAL A 117 22.56 6.30 18.26
CA VAL A 117 22.16 4.94 17.82
C VAL A 117 20.87 4.99 17.00
N LYS A 118 19.88 5.78 17.39
CA LYS A 118 18.65 5.97 16.61
C LYS A 118 18.92 6.63 15.27
N ALA A 119 19.82 7.61 15.23
CA ALA A 119 20.19 8.30 13.99
C ALA A 119 20.90 7.35 13.00
N LEU A 120 21.82 6.50 13.49
CA LEU A 120 22.49 5.47 12.70
C LEU A 120 21.47 4.46 12.14
N SER A 121 20.59 3.93 12.98
CA SER A 121 19.52 3.01 12.56
C SER A 121 18.57 3.65 11.52
N ALA A 122 18.21 4.91 11.68
CA ALA A 122 17.39 5.64 10.72
C ALA A 122 18.11 5.88 9.39
N ALA A 123 19.43 6.09 9.40
CA ALA A 123 20.24 6.24 8.20
C ALA A 123 20.40 4.91 7.42
N GLU A 124 20.37 3.77 8.11
CA GLU A 124 20.44 2.44 7.51
C GLU A 124 19.11 2.00 6.88
N MET A 125 17.97 2.58 7.30
CA MET A 125 16.66 2.28 6.75
C MET A 125 16.46 3.02 5.42
N THR A 126 16.70 2.33 4.30
CA THR A 126 16.44 2.89 2.97
C THR A 126 14.95 2.78 2.60
N PHE A 127 14.52 3.60 1.65
CA PHE A 127 13.16 3.53 1.08
C PHE A 127 12.82 2.12 0.55
N GLY A 128 13.76 1.50 -0.18
CA GLY A 128 13.56 0.16 -0.72
C GLY A 128 13.43 -0.89 0.37
N ARG A 129 14.29 -0.84 1.37
CA ARG A 129 14.23 -1.75 2.52
C ARG A 129 12.91 -1.59 3.28
N TYR A 130 12.49 -0.35 3.53
CA TYR A 130 11.20 -0.08 4.18
C TYR A 130 10.01 -0.60 3.37
N ALA A 131 10.06 -0.39 2.04
CA ALA A 131 9.01 -0.89 1.16
C ALA A 131 8.90 -2.42 1.22
N ASP A 132 10.02 -3.13 1.15
CA ASP A 132 10.06 -4.59 1.02
C ASP A 132 9.85 -5.33 2.36
N GLU A 133 10.39 -4.81 3.46
CA GLU A 133 10.38 -5.48 4.77
C GLU A 133 9.20 -5.06 5.67
N ASN A 134 8.68 -3.84 5.51
CA ASN A 134 7.64 -3.29 6.37
C ASN A 134 6.31 -3.03 5.64
N PHE A 135 6.35 -2.24 4.57
CA PHE A 135 5.13 -1.73 3.97
C PHE A 135 4.39 -2.74 3.09
N LEU A 136 5.09 -3.37 2.12
CA LEU A 136 4.47 -4.31 1.18
C LEU A 136 3.93 -5.57 1.88
N PRO A 137 4.64 -6.19 2.84
CA PRO A 137 4.12 -7.36 3.56
C PRO A 137 2.80 -7.10 4.29
N GLU A 138 2.58 -5.87 4.79
CA GLU A 138 1.32 -5.50 5.45
C GLU A 138 0.21 -5.09 4.48
N MET A 139 0.58 -4.55 3.32
CA MET A 139 -0.38 -4.03 2.33
C MET A 139 -0.87 -5.08 1.35
N LEU A 140 0.02 -5.94 0.84
CA LEU A 140 -0.30 -6.87 -0.24
C LEU A 140 -1.36 -7.92 0.13
N PRO A 141 -1.40 -8.48 1.35
CA PRO A 141 -2.43 -9.45 1.74
C PRO A 141 -3.87 -8.90 1.68
N ARG A 142 -4.02 -7.57 1.68
CA ARG A 142 -5.34 -6.92 1.55
C ARG A 142 -5.92 -7.00 0.14
N PHE A 143 -5.12 -7.42 -0.85
CA PHE A 143 -5.52 -7.46 -2.25
C PHE A 143 -5.75 -8.91 -2.71
N ALA A 144 -6.98 -9.23 -3.09
CA ALA A 144 -7.33 -10.53 -3.63
C ALA A 144 -6.87 -10.73 -5.09
N ASN A 145 -6.51 -9.65 -5.81
CA ASN A 145 -6.16 -9.72 -7.24
C ASN A 145 -4.65 -9.69 -7.43
N ALA A 146 -4.05 -10.80 -7.89
CA ALA A 146 -2.63 -10.94 -8.15
C ALA A 146 -2.07 -9.84 -9.10
N ALA A 147 -2.84 -9.44 -10.12
CA ALA A 147 -2.42 -8.35 -11.01
C ALA A 147 -2.33 -7.00 -10.29
N HIS A 148 -3.15 -6.78 -9.25
CA HIS A 148 -3.06 -5.59 -8.42
C HIS A 148 -1.83 -5.64 -7.51
N VAL A 149 -1.52 -6.80 -6.93
CA VAL A 149 -0.27 -7.06 -6.17
C VAL A 149 0.94 -6.71 -7.03
N GLN A 150 1.06 -7.30 -8.23
CA GLN A 150 2.16 -7.02 -9.17
C GLN A 150 2.29 -5.53 -9.51
N GLN A 151 1.17 -4.80 -9.64
CA GLN A 151 1.23 -3.36 -9.91
C GLN A 151 1.79 -2.56 -8.74
N TRP A 152 1.55 -2.99 -7.49
CA TRP A 152 2.13 -2.37 -6.31
C TRP A 152 3.64 -2.62 -6.27
N GLU A 153 4.06 -3.87 -6.40
CA GLU A 153 5.46 -4.26 -6.44
C GLU A 153 6.22 -3.53 -7.56
N ALA A 154 5.66 -3.51 -8.78
CA ALA A 154 6.24 -2.81 -9.93
C ALA A 154 6.38 -1.30 -9.69
N THR A 155 5.50 -0.68 -8.91
CA THR A 155 5.65 0.75 -8.57
C THR A 155 6.95 1.00 -7.82
N PHE A 156 7.24 0.22 -6.79
CA PHE A 156 8.42 0.39 -5.94
C PHE A 156 9.69 -0.13 -6.63
N ALA A 157 9.59 -1.23 -7.37
CA ALA A 157 10.73 -1.80 -8.07
C ALA A 157 11.15 -0.99 -9.32
N THR A 158 10.19 -0.46 -10.07
CA THR A 158 10.44 0.16 -11.38
C THR A 158 10.30 1.68 -11.34
N HIS A 159 9.12 2.19 -10.94
CA HIS A 159 8.86 3.63 -11.02
C HIS A 159 9.61 4.41 -9.93
N ALA A 160 9.64 3.91 -8.71
CA ALA A 160 10.37 4.52 -7.60
C ALA A 160 11.82 4.00 -7.44
N LYS A 161 12.39 3.40 -8.49
CA LYS A 161 13.74 2.79 -8.44
C LYS A 161 14.81 3.76 -7.93
N THR A 162 14.73 5.03 -8.29
CA THR A 162 15.70 6.05 -7.88
C THR A 162 15.65 6.38 -6.39
N LEU A 163 14.54 6.07 -5.71
CA LEU A 163 14.39 6.28 -4.27
C LEU A 163 14.93 5.09 -3.46
N ARG A 164 15.02 3.89 -4.05
CA ARG A 164 15.25 2.65 -3.28
C ARG A 164 16.46 2.68 -2.38
N ASN A 165 17.57 3.24 -2.85
CA ASN A 165 18.84 3.26 -2.11
C ASN A 165 19.01 4.52 -1.24
N LYS A 166 18.05 5.44 -1.26
CA LYS A 166 18.10 6.64 -0.41
C LYS A 166 17.65 6.31 1.01
N PRO A 167 18.30 6.83 2.04
CA PRO A 167 17.77 6.76 3.39
C PRO A 167 16.34 7.32 3.42
N LEU A 168 15.41 6.58 4.01
CA LEU A 168 14.00 6.94 4.05
C LEU A 168 13.81 8.36 4.62
N ALA A 169 14.50 8.66 5.71
CA ALA A 169 14.44 9.94 6.40
C ALA A 169 15.01 11.13 5.59
N ALA A 170 15.81 10.87 4.55
CA ALA A 170 16.42 11.92 3.72
C ALA A 170 15.60 12.24 2.46
N ILE A 171 14.56 11.45 2.17
CA ILE A 171 13.73 11.67 0.98
C ILE A 171 12.83 12.89 1.20
N ASN A 172 12.87 13.78 0.23
CA ASN A 172 12.08 14.99 0.24
C ASN A 172 11.20 15.12 -1.01
N ARG A 173 10.42 16.20 -1.10
CA ARG A 173 9.54 16.52 -2.24
C ARG A 173 10.25 16.48 -3.60
N ILE A 174 11.50 16.96 -3.66
CA ILE A 174 12.25 17.05 -4.92
C ILE A 174 12.59 15.65 -5.43
N ASP A 175 12.92 14.73 -4.54
CA ASP A 175 13.19 13.33 -4.89
C ASP A 175 11.95 12.64 -5.47
N VAL A 176 10.79 12.84 -4.85
CA VAL A 176 9.52 12.31 -5.35
C VAL A 176 9.15 12.95 -6.69
N LEU A 177 9.34 14.27 -6.84
CA LEU A 177 9.14 14.97 -8.10
C LEU A 177 10.01 14.39 -9.23
N GLY A 178 11.26 14.04 -8.91
CA GLY A 178 12.18 13.38 -9.85
C GLY A 178 11.65 12.04 -10.38
N VAL A 179 10.90 11.29 -9.58
CA VAL A 179 10.21 10.06 -10.00
C VAL A 179 9.01 10.36 -10.90
N LEU A 180 8.23 11.38 -10.57
CA LEU A 180 6.96 11.66 -11.22
C LEU A 180 7.09 12.42 -12.53
N LYS A 181 7.97 13.45 -12.58
CA LYS A 181 8.11 14.38 -13.70
C LYS A 181 8.31 13.69 -15.06
N PRO A 182 9.16 12.65 -15.20
CA PRO A 182 9.40 11.99 -16.49
C PRO A 182 8.16 11.31 -17.09
N ILE A 183 7.20 10.93 -16.24
CA ILE A 183 6.01 10.17 -16.65
C ILE A 183 4.71 10.97 -16.45
N TRP A 184 4.77 12.19 -15.93
CA TRP A 184 3.58 12.97 -15.58
C TRP A 184 2.77 13.37 -16.82
N GLU A 185 3.41 13.88 -17.85
CA GLU A 185 2.72 14.31 -19.07
C GLU A 185 2.39 13.14 -20.01
N THR A 186 3.25 12.14 -20.08
CA THR A 186 3.12 11.04 -21.06
C THR A 186 2.29 9.86 -20.56
N LYS A 187 2.33 9.59 -19.24
CA LYS A 187 1.66 8.44 -18.59
C LYS A 187 0.98 8.89 -17.30
N ASN A 188 0.22 9.98 -17.35
CA ASN A 188 -0.39 10.62 -16.18
C ASN A 188 -1.14 9.66 -15.25
N PRO A 189 -1.96 8.70 -15.72
CA PRO A 189 -2.59 7.71 -14.85
C PRO A 189 -1.61 6.83 -14.07
N THR A 190 -0.47 6.51 -14.66
CA THR A 190 0.59 5.73 -14.01
C THR A 190 1.32 6.58 -12.99
N ALA A 191 1.66 7.83 -13.35
CA ALA A 191 2.31 8.78 -12.47
C ALA A 191 1.45 9.08 -11.23
N THR A 192 0.15 9.36 -11.41
CA THR A 192 -0.80 9.61 -10.32
C THR A 192 -0.86 8.43 -9.35
N ARG A 193 -1.01 7.20 -9.88
CA ARG A 193 -1.04 5.99 -9.04
C ARG A 193 0.29 5.74 -8.34
N SER A 194 1.42 6.02 -9.01
CA SER A 194 2.75 5.89 -8.40
C SER A 194 2.90 6.87 -7.25
N ARG A 195 2.49 8.14 -7.42
CA ARG A 195 2.47 9.13 -6.35
C ARG A 195 1.63 8.66 -5.16
N GLU A 196 0.39 8.24 -5.40
CA GLU A 196 -0.52 7.77 -4.36
C GLU A 196 0.03 6.58 -3.58
N ARG A 197 0.76 5.67 -4.23
CA ARG A 197 1.39 4.53 -3.57
C ARG A 197 2.59 4.94 -2.74
N ILE A 198 3.42 5.87 -3.25
CA ILE A 198 4.54 6.46 -2.50
C ILE A 198 4.00 7.23 -1.30
N GLU A 199 2.94 8.02 -1.46
CA GLU A 199 2.26 8.75 -0.39
C GLU A 199 1.78 7.80 0.73
N ARG A 200 1.18 6.66 0.36
CA ARG A 200 0.75 5.65 1.33
C ARG A 200 1.92 5.03 2.09
N LEU A 201 3.04 4.77 1.43
CA LEU A 201 4.25 4.27 2.09
C LEU A 201 4.75 5.29 3.12
N PHE A 202 4.85 6.57 2.78
CA PHE A 202 5.28 7.59 3.73
C PHE A 202 4.28 7.81 4.85
N SER A 203 2.97 7.75 4.58
CA SER A 203 1.95 7.81 5.63
C SER A 203 2.09 6.65 6.62
N HIS A 204 2.35 5.44 6.12
CA HIS A 204 2.65 4.27 6.94
C HIS A 204 3.95 4.44 7.74
N ALA A 205 4.99 4.98 7.12
CA ALA A 205 6.26 5.25 7.80
C ALA A 205 6.14 6.31 8.91
N ILE A 206 5.32 7.34 8.71
CA ILE A 206 5.01 8.36 9.72
C ILE A 206 4.26 7.73 10.90
N GLN A 207 3.22 6.94 10.63
CA GLN A 207 2.42 6.26 11.66
C GLN A 207 3.25 5.31 12.52
N ASN A 208 4.22 4.62 11.90
CA ASN A 208 5.12 3.68 12.59
C ASN A 208 6.41 4.33 13.13
N GLY A 209 6.55 5.66 13.06
CA GLY A 209 7.68 6.40 13.63
C GLY A 209 9.01 6.26 12.86
N HIS A 210 8.99 5.70 11.64
CA HIS A 210 10.16 5.55 10.77
C HIS A 210 10.45 6.78 9.91
N PHE A 211 9.50 7.71 9.81
CA PHE A 211 9.66 8.99 9.13
C PHE A 211 9.10 10.13 9.98
N LYS A 212 9.79 11.27 10.01
CA LYS A 212 9.38 12.48 10.73
C LYS A 212 9.19 13.63 9.77
N GLY A 213 8.15 14.42 9.99
CA GLY A 213 7.80 15.57 9.16
C GLY A 213 6.63 15.29 8.21
N ASP A 214 6.41 16.21 7.29
CA ASP A 214 5.33 16.14 6.34
C ASP A 214 5.59 15.05 5.28
N ASN A 215 4.52 14.41 4.82
CA ASN A 215 4.62 13.40 3.79
C ASN A 215 5.13 14.01 2.46
N PRO A 216 6.32 13.62 1.97
CA PRO A 216 6.93 14.23 0.80
C PRO A 216 6.20 13.90 -0.52
N ALA A 217 5.27 12.95 -0.51
CA ALA A 217 4.46 12.53 -1.65
C ALA A 217 3.00 13.02 -1.59
N ALA A 218 2.62 13.78 -0.54
CA ALA A 218 1.28 14.35 -0.44
C ALA A 218 0.98 15.26 -1.63
N TRP A 219 -0.27 15.26 -2.13
CA TRP A 219 -0.63 16.07 -3.29
C TRP A 219 -0.37 17.56 -3.08
N THR A 220 -0.61 18.08 -1.88
CA THR A 220 -0.34 19.47 -1.48
C THR A 220 1.10 19.92 -1.69
N GLN A 221 2.04 18.98 -1.83
CA GLN A 221 3.43 19.27 -2.15
C GLN A 221 3.65 19.57 -3.65
N PHE A 222 2.67 19.27 -4.53
CA PHE A 222 2.84 19.28 -5.98
C PHE A 222 1.80 20.11 -6.74
N ASP A 223 0.74 20.59 -6.09
CA ASP A 223 -0.39 21.32 -6.69
C ASP A 223 0.00 22.60 -7.45
N HIS A 224 1.15 23.21 -7.09
CA HIS A 224 1.73 24.35 -7.81
C HIS A 224 2.88 23.98 -8.77
N THR A 225 3.26 22.69 -8.85
CA THR A 225 4.43 22.26 -9.63
C THR A 225 4.06 21.30 -10.76
N LEU A 226 3.06 20.46 -10.52
CA LEU A 226 2.53 19.52 -11.50
C LEU A 226 1.14 20.01 -11.93
N SER A 227 0.84 19.85 -13.22
CA SER A 227 -0.54 20.04 -13.69
C SER A 227 -1.48 19.15 -12.87
N ALA A 228 -2.69 19.64 -12.62
CA ALA A 228 -3.71 18.85 -11.92
C ALA A 228 -3.79 17.45 -12.54
N PRO A 229 -3.88 16.37 -11.72
CA PRO A 229 -4.04 15.04 -12.27
C PRO A 229 -5.16 15.11 -13.30
N LYS A 230 -4.83 14.83 -14.56
CA LYS A 230 -5.86 14.81 -15.61
C LYS A 230 -6.92 13.86 -15.03
N LYS A 231 -8.09 14.40 -14.63
CA LYS A 231 -9.22 13.55 -14.34
C LYS A 231 -9.20 12.58 -15.50
N LEU A 232 -8.95 11.29 -15.18
CA LEU A 232 -9.25 10.28 -16.15
C LEU A 232 -10.72 10.45 -16.47
N THR A 233 -11.06 11.38 -17.34
CA THR A 233 -12.09 11.12 -18.29
C THR A 233 -11.57 9.88 -18.95
N ARG A 234 -11.92 8.72 -18.36
CA ARG A 234 -11.90 7.47 -19.09
C ARG A 234 -12.64 7.85 -20.35
N GLY A 235 -11.88 8.19 -21.40
CA GLY A 235 -12.47 8.32 -22.71
C GLY A 235 -13.33 7.08 -22.79
N HIS A 236 -14.59 7.25 -23.12
CA HIS A 236 -15.47 6.11 -23.28
C HIS A 236 -14.65 5.12 -24.08
N HIS A 237 -14.52 3.86 -23.60
CA HIS A 237 -13.85 2.84 -24.38
C HIS A 237 -14.45 2.95 -25.78
N ASN A 238 -13.63 3.18 -26.81
CA ASN A 238 -14.14 3.35 -28.15
C ASN A 238 -15.07 2.18 -28.44
N ALA A 239 -16.36 2.49 -28.41
CA ALA A 239 -17.44 1.55 -28.60
C ALA A 239 -17.81 1.55 -30.08
N ILE A 240 -18.08 0.40 -30.64
CA ILE A 240 -18.61 0.27 -31.99
C ILE A 240 -20.05 0.85 -31.97
N PRO A 241 -20.42 1.76 -32.88
CA PRO A 241 -21.82 2.14 -33.05
C PRO A 241 -22.66 0.88 -33.25
N HIS A 242 -23.80 0.75 -32.52
CA HIS A 242 -24.58 -0.50 -32.57
C HIS A 242 -25.04 -0.85 -33.98
N GLY A 243 -25.34 0.14 -34.85
CA GLY A 243 -25.67 -0.10 -36.26
C GLY A 243 -24.56 -0.76 -37.09
N ARG A 244 -23.31 -0.79 -36.57
CA ARG A 244 -22.19 -1.45 -37.25
C ARG A 244 -21.82 -2.82 -36.66
N VAL A 245 -22.57 -3.31 -35.68
CA VAL A 245 -22.24 -4.59 -35.03
C VAL A 245 -22.40 -5.78 -35.99
N ALA A 246 -23.36 -5.73 -36.91
CA ALA A 246 -23.52 -6.75 -37.94
C ALA A 246 -22.31 -6.81 -38.89
N GLU A 247 -21.71 -5.66 -39.24
CA GLU A 247 -20.46 -5.61 -40.00
C GLU A 247 -19.30 -6.29 -39.24
N LEU A 248 -19.24 -6.11 -37.92
CA LEU A 248 -18.27 -6.81 -37.07
C LEU A 248 -18.47 -8.33 -37.17
N PHE A 249 -19.71 -8.81 -37.06
CA PHE A 249 -20.00 -10.25 -37.16
C PHE A 249 -19.63 -10.83 -38.51
N MET A 250 -19.92 -10.13 -39.62
CA MET A 250 -19.45 -10.52 -40.95
C MET A 250 -17.93 -10.57 -41.02
N ALA A 251 -17.24 -9.59 -40.47
CA ALA A 251 -15.78 -9.58 -40.46
C ALA A 251 -15.17 -10.68 -39.58
N ILE A 252 -15.80 -11.05 -38.48
CA ILE A 252 -15.40 -12.18 -37.63
C ILE A 252 -15.59 -13.49 -38.43
N SER A 253 -16.79 -13.71 -39.01
CA SER A 253 -17.12 -14.89 -39.75
C SER A 253 -16.20 -15.13 -40.95
N ALA A 254 -15.82 -14.05 -41.65
CA ALA A 254 -14.88 -14.15 -42.79
C ALA A 254 -13.46 -14.61 -42.37
N ARG A 255 -13.12 -14.55 -41.10
CA ARG A 255 -11.82 -14.98 -40.53
C ARG A 255 -11.95 -16.13 -39.52
N GLN A 256 -13.13 -16.74 -39.41
CA GLN A 256 -13.43 -17.70 -38.34
C GLN A 256 -12.78 -19.07 -38.54
N GLU A 257 -12.39 -19.44 -39.76
CA GLU A 257 -11.74 -20.71 -40.00
C GLU A 257 -10.49 -20.88 -39.13
N GLY A 258 -10.60 -21.76 -38.13
CA GLY A 258 -9.51 -22.17 -37.26
C GLY A 258 -9.17 -21.21 -36.09
N SER A 259 -9.98 -20.19 -35.78
CA SER A 259 -9.62 -19.21 -34.74
C SER A 259 -10.48 -19.27 -33.48
N MET A 260 -9.94 -19.84 -32.40
CA MET A 260 -10.54 -19.76 -31.06
C MET A 260 -10.74 -18.30 -30.59
N SER A 261 -9.88 -17.40 -31.06
CA SER A 261 -9.96 -15.96 -30.77
C SER A 261 -11.21 -15.30 -31.36
N ALA A 262 -11.63 -15.75 -32.55
CA ALA A 262 -12.85 -15.29 -33.24
C ALA A 262 -14.09 -15.74 -32.44
N LEU A 263 -14.17 -17.02 -32.08
CA LEU A 263 -15.27 -17.58 -31.29
C LEU A 263 -15.39 -16.88 -29.92
N MET A 264 -14.28 -16.61 -29.25
CA MET A 264 -14.27 -15.89 -27.98
C MET A 264 -14.73 -14.41 -28.14
N LEU A 265 -14.32 -13.70 -29.21
CA LEU A 265 -14.78 -12.34 -29.45
C LEU A 265 -16.29 -12.28 -29.74
N GLU A 266 -16.79 -13.20 -30.54
CA GLU A 266 -18.22 -13.33 -30.83
C GLU A 266 -19.01 -13.63 -29.54
N TRP A 267 -18.55 -14.57 -28.72
CA TRP A 267 -19.14 -14.87 -27.42
C TRP A 267 -19.21 -13.65 -26.51
N ILE A 268 -18.10 -12.89 -26.39
CA ILE A 268 -18.05 -11.66 -25.59
C ILE A 268 -19.07 -10.64 -26.07
N THR A 269 -19.23 -10.53 -27.39
CA THR A 269 -20.19 -9.60 -27.98
C THR A 269 -21.62 -10.01 -27.67
N LEU A 270 -21.96 -11.28 -27.91
CA LEU A 270 -23.31 -11.82 -27.68
C LEU A 270 -23.71 -11.80 -26.21
N SER A 271 -22.81 -12.18 -25.31
CA SER A 271 -23.09 -12.23 -23.87
C SER A 271 -22.99 -10.87 -23.17
N ALA A 272 -22.42 -9.85 -23.83
CA ALA A 272 -22.04 -8.57 -23.24
C ALA A 272 -21.22 -8.71 -21.93
N CYS A 273 -20.52 -9.83 -21.71
CA CYS A 273 -19.68 -10.10 -20.54
C CYS A 273 -18.35 -9.34 -20.57
N ARG A 274 -17.59 -9.36 -19.46
CA ARG A 274 -16.23 -8.84 -19.46
C ARG A 274 -15.26 -9.85 -20.07
N THR A 275 -14.23 -9.36 -20.77
CA THR A 275 -13.20 -10.22 -21.39
C THR A 275 -12.64 -11.26 -20.43
N GLY A 276 -12.44 -10.91 -19.15
CA GLY A 276 -11.94 -11.85 -18.14
C GLY A 276 -12.94 -12.96 -17.80
N GLU A 277 -14.23 -12.66 -17.84
CA GLU A 277 -15.30 -13.62 -17.58
C GLU A 277 -15.32 -14.68 -18.68
N ALA A 278 -15.35 -14.28 -19.96
CA ALA A 278 -15.29 -15.21 -21.10
C ALA A 278 -13.96 -15.99 -21.15
N ARG A 279 -12.84 -15.30 -20.98
CA ARG A 279 -11.50 -15.88 -21.08
C ARG A 279 -11.27 -17.05 -20.13
N PHE A 280 -11.84 -17.00 -18.94
CA PHE A 280 -11.71 -18.01 -17.90
C PHE A 280 -12.95 -18.90 -17.77
N ALA A 281 -13.88 -18.86 -18.74
CA ALA A 281 -15.03 -19.75 -18.75
C ALA A 281 -14.57 -21.22 -18.78
N VAL A 282 -15.19 -22.02 -17.94
CA VAL A 282 -14.95 -23.47 -17.88
C VAL A 282 -16.25 -24.22 -18.23
N TRP A 283 -16.11 -25.47 -18.72
CA TRP A 283 -17.24 -26.26 -19.15
C TRP A 283 -18.24 -26.55 -18.02
N ASP A 284 -17.77 -26.67 -16.79
CA ASP A 284 -18.62 -26.87 -15.59
C ASP A 284 -19.55 -25.70 -15.29
N GLU A 285 -19.30 -24.51 -15.87
CA GLU A 285 -20.16 -23.33 -15.75
C GLU A 285 -21.30 -23.32 -16.80
N ILE A 286 -21.27 -24.23 -17.79
CA ILE A 286 -22.17 -24.24 -18.92
C ILE A 286 -23.25 -25.31 -18.74
N ASP A 287 -24.49 -24.86 -18.58
CA ASP A 287 -25.67 -25.71 -18.58
C ASP A 287 -26.41 -25.54 -19.92
N LEU A 288 -26.28 -26.56 -20.80
CA LEU A 288 -26.94 -26.56 -22.10
C LEU A 288 -28.40 -27.04 -22.04
N GLU A 289 -28.84 -27.69 -20.96
CA GLU A 289 -30.24 -28.05 -20.77
C GLU A 289 -31.04 -26.82 -20.35
N LEU A 290 -30.53 -26.05 -19.40
CA LEU A 290 -31.15 -24.78 -18.96
C LEU A 290 -30.78 -23.60 -19.86
N MET A 291 -29.84 -23.76 -20.77
CA MET A 291 -29.28 -22.68 -21.61
C MET A 291 -28.79 -21.52 -20.77
N ILE A 292 -27.92 -21.81 -19.79
CA ILE A 292 -27.36 -20.84 -18.82
C ILE A 292 -25.86 -21.03 -18.75
N TRP A 293 -25.13 -19.91 -18.70
CA TRP A 293 -23.75 -19.84 -18.28
C TRP A 293 -23.70 -19.24 -16.86
N ALA A 294 -23.38 -20.07 -15.86
CA ALA A 294 -23.35 -19.70 -14.45
C ALA A 294 -21.92 -19.35 -13.99
N ILE A 295 -21.60 -18.07 -13.93
CA ILE A 295 -20.28 -17.58 -13.51
C ILE A 295 -20.23 -17.50 -11.99
N PRO A 296 -19.31 -18.21 -11.30
CA PRO A 296 -19.25 -18.21 -9.85
C PRO A 296 -18.75 -16.87 -9.28
N ALA A 297 -19.12 -16.59 -8.04
CA ALA A 297 -18.86 -15.31 -7.37
C ALA A 297 -17.36 -14.98 -7.28
N GLU A 298 -16.50 -15.98 -7.16
CA GLU A 298 -15.04 -15.84 -7.04
C GLU A 298 -14.43 -15.23 -8.29
N ARG A 299 -15.03 -15.48 -9.46
CA ARG A 299 -14.59 -14.95 -10.75
C ARG A 299 -15.16 -13.58 -11.06
N MET A 300 -16.20 -13.17 -10.34
CA MET A 300 -16.88 -11.90 -10.58
C MET A 300 -16.20 -10.75 -9.81
N LYS A 301 -16.04 -9.59 -10.47
CA LYS A 301 -15.44 -8.38 -9.86
C LYS A 301 -16.15 -7.96 -8.56
N MET A 302 -17.46 -8.17 -8.48
CA MET A 302 -18.28 -7.77 -7.34
C MET A 302 -18.56 -8.91 -6.34
N ARG A 303 -17.86 -10.05 -6.48
CA ARG A 303 -18.03 -11.21 -5.58
C ARG A 303 -19.49 -11.71 -5.48
N ARG A 304 -20.24 -11.59 -6.55
CA ARG A 304 -21.61 -12.10 -6.69
C ARG A 304 -21.68 -12.96 -7.94
N GLY A 305 -22.20 -14.19 -7.85
CA GLY A 305 -22.44 -15.07 -9.00
C GLY A 305 -23.31 -14.38 -10.06
N HIS A 306 -23.09 -14.71 -11.31
CA HIS A 306 -23.80 -14.11 -12.43
C HIS A 306 -24.20 -15.18 -13.43
N GLU A 307 -25.48 -15.26 -13.75
CA GLU A 307 -26.03 -16.17 -14.76
C GLU A 307 -26.27 -15.39 -16.05
N VAL A 308 -25.81 -15.93 -17.16
CA VAL A 308 -25.96 -15.36 -18.51
C VAL A 308 -26.81 -16.30 -19.35
N PRO A 309 -27.94 -15.84 -19.94
CA PRO A 309 -28.70 -16.65 -20.88
C PRO A 309 -27.86 -17.02 -22.09
N ILE A 310 -27.79 -18.29 -22.44
CA ILE A 310 -27.14 -18.77 -23.65
C ILE A 310 -28.13 -18.67 -24.79
N THR A 311 -27.81 -17.86 -25.80
CA THR A 311 -28.61 -17.77 -27.04
C THR A 311 -28.33 -18.93 -27.99
N LYS A 312 -29.19 -19.12 -28.98
CA LYS A 312 -28.98 -20.16 -30.01
C LYS A 312 -27.60 -20.07 -30.67
N ARG A 313 -27.18 -18.85 -31.02
CA ARG A 313 -25.85 -18.62 -31.62
C ARG A 313 -24.71 -18.92 -30.63
N MET A 314 -24.87 -18.60 -29.37
CA MET A 314 -23.88 -18.95 -28.34
C MET A 314 -23.75 -20.46 -28.15
N ALA A 315 -24.85 -21.21 -28.21
CA ALA A 315 -24.82 -22.67 -28.18
C ALA A 315 -24.08 -23.27 -29.40
N ALA A 316 -24.27 -22.70 -30.58
CA ALA A 316 -23.51 -23.08 -31.77
C ALA A 316 -22.00 -22.81 -31.62
N ILE A 317 -21.61 -21.68 -31.04
CA ILE A 317 -20.21 -21.39 -30.71
C ILE A 317 -19.61 -22.46 -29.78
N LEU A 318 -20.34 -22.87 -28.73
CA LEU A 318 -19.87 -23.94 -27.84
C LEU A 318 -19.70 -25.28 -28.56
N ALA A 319 -20.60 -25.61 -29.50
CA ALA A 319 -20.46 -26.81 -30.33
C ALA A 319 -19.20 -26.72 -31.22
N ASP A 320 -18.96 -25.58 -31.88
CA ASP A 320 -17.76 -25.33 -32.68
C ASP A 320 -16.47 -25.44 -31.82
N VAL A 321 -16.49 -24.93 -30.60
CA VAL A 321 -15.38 -25.04 -29.66
C VAL A 321 -15.11 -26.49 -29.27
N LYS A 322 -16.15 -27.27 -28.95
CA LYS A 322 -16.01 -28.72 -28.64
C LYS A 322 -15.40 -29.51 -29.78
N VAL A 323 -15.88 -29.28 -31.01
CA VAL A 323 -15.32 -29.93 -32.20
C VAL A 323 -13.84 -29.63 -32.35
N ARG A 324 -13.43 -28.39 -32.18
CA ARG A 324 -12.03 -27.97 -32.30
C ARG A 324 -11.14 -28.55 -31.20
N GLN A 325 -11.58 -28.53 -29.97
CA GLN A 325 -10.84 -29.12 -28.85
C GLN A 325 -10.76 -30.63 -28.98
N GLY A 326 -11.82 -31.29 -29.38
CA GLY A 326 -11.85 -32.73 -29.64
C GLY A 326 -10.92 -33.18 -30.76
N ALA A 327 -10.66 -32.32 -31.76
CA ALA A 327 -9.67 -32.58 -32.81
C ALA A 327 -8.21 -32.56 -32.33
N VAL A 328 -7.93 -31.96 -31.18
CA VAL A 328 -6.59 -31.85 -30.60
C VAL A 328 -6.34 -32.91 -29.52
N GLY A 329 -7.39 -33.53 -28.96
CA GLY A 329 -7.31 -34.54 -27.90
C GLY A 329 -8.45 -34.41 -26.88
N GLU A 330 -8.18 -34.74 -25.59
CA GLU A 330 -9.16 -34.57 -24.52
C GLU A 330 -9.46 -33.08 -24.27
N CYS A 331 -10.75 -32.76 -24.14
CA CYS A 331 -11.17 -31.41 -23.78
C CYS A 331 -10.73 -31.05 -22.35
N GLY A 332 -9.87 -30.07 -22.21
CA GLY A 332 -9.53 -29.52 -20.89
C GLY A 332 -10.67 -28.67 -20.30
N PRO A 333 -10.51 -28.14 -19.07
CA PRO A 333 -11.58 -27.45 -18.38
C PRO A 333 -12.00 -26.13 -19.05
N HIS A 334 -11.09 -25.44 -19.76
CA HIS A 334 -11.37 -24.10 -20.31
C HIS A 334 -12.15 -24.19 -21.65
N VAL A 335 -13.23 -23.39 -21.74
CA VAL A 335 -14.03 -23.27 -22.96
C VAL A 335 -13.19 -22.62 -24.08
N PHE A 336 -12.68 -21.41 -23.87
CA PHE A 336 -11.89 -20.73 -24.91
C PHE A 336 -10.39 -20.99 -24.71
N SER A 337 -9.94 -22.08 -25.27
CA SER A 337 -8.57 -22.59 -25.22
C SER A 337 -8.26 -23.40 -26.45
N GLU A 338 -7.04 -23.39 -26.95
CA GLU A 338 -6.66 -24.19 -28.12
C GLU A 338 -6.66 -25.71 -27.80
N ASP A 339 -6.21 -26.06 -26.60
CA ASP A 339 -6.11 -27.45 -26.10
C ASP A 339 -6.97 -27.73 -24.85
N GLY A 340 -7.76 -26.74 -24.41
CA GLY A 340 -8.56 -26.83 -23.20
C GLY A 340 -7.77 -26.63 -21.89
N SER A 341 -6.45 -26.73 -21.89
CA SER A 341 -5.64 -26.73 -20.66
C SER A 341 -5.38 -25.34 -20.11
N LYS A 342 -5.22 -24.34 -20.98
CA LYS A 342 -4.86 -22.96 -20.60
C LYS A 342 -5.78 -21.95 -21.25
N ALA A 343 -6.29 -21.03 -20.43
CA ALA A 343 -7.05 -19.88 -20.93
C ALA A 343 -6.22 -19.03 -21.91
N LEU A 344 -6.85 -18.54 -22.97
CA LEU A 344 -6.22 -17.63 -23.96
C LEU A 344 -5.61 -16.39 -23.27
N SER A 345 -4.67 -15.72 -23.92
CA SER A 345 -4.04 -14.54 -23.34
C SER A 345 -5.04 -13.38 -23.15
N LYS A 346 -4.76 -12.48 -22.22
CA LYS A 346 -5.61 -11.31 -21.96
C LYS A 346 -5.80 -10.41 -23.19
N MET A 347 -4.84 -10.43 -24.11
CA MET A 347 -4.83 -9.57 -25.29
C MET A 347 -5.45 -10.23 -26.52
N THR A 348 -5.78 -11.52 -26.47
CA THR A 348 -6.19 -12.31 -27.64
C THR A 348 -7.38 -11.69 -28.36
N ALA A 349 -8.51 -11.46 -27.69
CA ALA A 349 -9.70 -10.87 -28.31
C ALA A 349 -9.42 -9.45 -28.87
N LEU A 350 -8.66 -8.62 -28.14
CA LEU A 350 -8.31 -7.29 -28.60
C LEU A 350 -7.39 -7.32 -29.84
N MET A 351 -6.40 -8.19 -29.84
CA MET A 351 -5.48 -8.31 -31.00
C MET A 351 -6.18 -8.89 -32.20
N PHE A 352 -7.13 -9.81 -32.00
CA PHE A 352 -7.97 -10.31 -33.09
C PHE A 352 -8.82 -9.17 -33.66
N MET A 353 -9.55 -8.41 -32.83
CA MET A 353 -10.39 -7.30 -33.26
C MET A 353 -9.60 -6.22 -34.01
N ARG A 354 -8.40 -5.88 -33.53
CA ARG A 354 -7.50 -4.89 -34.20
C ARG A 354 -7.01 -5.31 -35.58
N ARG A 355 -7.11 -6.59 -35.94
CA ARG A 355 -6.78 -7.11 -37.27
C ARG A 355 -7.97 -7.13 -38.23
N LEU A 356 -9.17 -6.81 -37.74
CA LEU A 356 -10.36 -6.65 -38.55
C LEU A 356 -10.38 -5.25 -39.14
N LYS A 357 -10.40 -5.17 -40.47
CA LYS A 357 -10.40 -3.88 -41.18
C LYS A 357 -11.62 -3.06 -40.83
N GLY A 358 -11.39 -1.82 -40.39
CA GLY A 358 -12.43 -0.88 -39.94
C GLY A 358 -12.83 -0.99 -38.46
N PHE A 359 -12.12 -1.88 -37.67
CA PHE A 359 -12.38 -2.07 -36.25
C PHE A 359 -11.12 -1.89 -35.36
N GLU A 360 -10.03 -1.42 -35.93
CA GLU A 360 -8.70 -1.31 -35.31
C GLU A 360 -8.69 -0.42 -34.06
N GLU A 361 -9.49 0.63 -34.06
CA GLU A 361 -9.55 1.64 -32.99
C GLU A 361 -10.48 1.27 -31.82
N PHE A 362 -11.36 0.31 -32.01
CA PHE A 362 -12.33 -0.09 -31.03
C PHE A 362 -11.73 -1.03 -29.97
N THR A 363 -12.40 -1.12 -28.83
CA THR A 363 -11.95 -1.96 -27.73
C THR A 363 -12.98 -3.05 -27.42
N VAL A 364 -12.51 -4.24 -27.04
CA VAL A 364 -13.42 -5.34 -26.63
C VAL A 364 -14.32 -4.92 -25.47
N HIS A 365 -13.83 -4.07 -24.56
CA HIS A 365 -14.66 -3.54 -23.48
C HIS A 365 -15.73 -2.56 -23.97
N GLY A 366 -15.47 -1.88 -25.11
CA GLY A 366 -16.42 -0.99 -25.79
C GLY A 366 -17.68 -1.73 -26.27
N LEU A 367 -17.59 -3.02 -26.58
CA LEU A 367 -18.75 -3.84 -26.99
C LEU A 367 -19.88 -3.87 -25.94
N ARG A 368 -19.53 -3.78 -24.66
CA ARG A 368 -20.53 -3.66 -23.58
C ARG A 368 -21.27 -2.33 -23.61
N ALA A 369 -20.58 -1.26 -24.01
CA ALA A 369 -21.20 0.04 -24.22
C ALA A 369 -22.08 0.03 -25.48
N THR A 370 -21.65 -0.69 -26.53
CA THR A 370 -22.45 -0.92 -27.75
C THR A 370 -23.77 -1.61 -27.40
N PHE A 371 -23.73 -2.73 -26.66
CA PHE A 371 -24.94 -3.41 -26.17
C PHE A 371 -25.84 -2.47 -25.35
N LYS A 372 -25.26 -1.75 -24.37
CA LYS A 372 -26.02 -0.81 -23.52
C LYS A 372 -26.67 0.32 -24.33
N THR A 373 -25.97 0.84 -25.33
CA THR A 373 -26.51 1.90 -26.20
C THR A 373 -27.65 1.35 -27.05
N TRP A 374 -27.47 0.17 -27.68
CA TRP A 374 -28.51 -0.48 -28.45
C TRP A 374 -29.77 -0.73 -27.62
N THR A 375 -29.63 -1.36 -26.45
CA THR A 375 -30.78 -1.63 -25.58
C THR A 375 -31.52 -0.36 -25.17
N ALA A 376 -30.79 0.74 -24.94
CA ALA A 376 -31.38 2.00 -24.51
C ALA A 376 -32.04 2.78 -25.66
N SER A 377 -31.53 2.66 -26.90
CA SER A 377 -32.06 3.41 -28.06
C SER A 377 -33.06 2.66 -28.91
N GLU A 378 -32.91 1.33 -29.02
CA GLU A 378 -33.67 0.50 -29.97
C GLU A 378 -34.68 -0.44 -29.29
N THR A 379 -34.75 -0.45 -27.95
CA THR A 379 -35.62 -1.38 -27.22
C THR A 379 -36.37 -0.75 -26.07
N THR A 380 -37.45 -1.41 -25.62
CA THR A 380 -38.23 -1.06 -24.45
C THR A 380 -37.93 -1.93 -23.23
N PHE A 381 -36.86 -2.71 -23.24
CA PHE A 381 -36.47 -3.54 -22.10
C PHE A 381 -36.17 -2.71 -20.86
N PRO A 382 -36.64 -3.13 -19.68
CA PRO A 382 -36.40 -2.42 -18.43
C PRO A 382 -34.90 -2.25 -18.15
N ARG A 383 -34.50 -1.06 -17.71
CA ARG A 383 -33.11 -0.73 -17.38
C ARG A 383 -32.47 -1.72 -16.40
N GLU A 384 -33.25 -2.23 -15.46
CA GLU A 384 -32.79 -3.19 -14.44
C GLU A 384 -32.27 -4.47 -15.08
N LEU A 385 -32.93 -4.97 -16.13
CA LEU A 385 -32.50 -6.17 -16.87
C LEU A 385 -31.19 -5.91 -17.63
N ILE A 386 -31.02 -4.70 -18.19
CA ILE A 386 -29.83 -4.28 -18.91
C ILE A 386 -28.62 -4.20 -17.92
N GLU A 387 -28.82 -3.55 -16.78
CA GLU A 387 -27.76 -3.40 -15.78
C GLU A 387 -27.43 -4.77 -15.14
N GLU A 388 -28.40 -5.65 -14.96
CA GLU A 388 -28.17 -7.00 -14.46
C GLU A 388 -27.38 -7.83 -15.48
N GLN A 389 -27.70 -7.78 -16.78
CA GLN A 389 -26.92 -8.45 -17.82
C GLN A 389 -25.47 -7.97 -17.84
N LEU A 390 -25.26 -6.72 -17.60
CA LEU A 390 -23.93 -6.14 -17.49
C LEU A 390 -23.23 -6.43 -16.14
N ALA A 391 -23.86 -7.18 -15.23
CA ALA A 391 -23.37 -7.40 -13.86
C ALA A 391 -22.92 -6.09 -13.19
N HIS A 392 -23.73 -5.02 -13.34
CA HIS A 392 -23.54 -3.76 -12.65
C HIS A 392 -24.28 -3.79 -11.32
N GLN A 393 -23.80 -2.98 -10.35
CA GLN A 393 -24.53 -2.83 -9.09
C GLN A 393 -25.74 -1.94 -9.30
N LEU A 394 -26.90 -2.50 -9.05
CA LEU A 394 -28.14 -1.73 -8.87
C LEU A 394 -28.11 -1.00 -7.52
N GLY A 395 -28.83 0.10 -7.40
CA GLY A 395 -29.00 0.82 -6.14
C GLY A 395 -29.53 -0.08 -5.01
N ALA A 396 -29.30 0.30 -3.75
CA ALA A 396 -29.72 -0.52 -2.60
C ALA A 396 -31.23 -0.80 -2.59
N VAL A 397 -32.03 0.17 -3.03
CA VAL A 397 -33.51 0.07 -3.13
C VAL A 397 -33.92 -0.89 -4.24
N GLU A 398 -33.34 -0.75 -5.44
CA GLU A 398 -33.61 -1.63 -6.59
C GLU A 398 -33.27 -3.09 -6.28
N ARG A 399 -32.17 -3.32 -5.57
CA ARG A 399 -31.73 -4.67 -5.12
C ARG A 399 -32.72 -5.34 -4.16
N ALA A 400 -33.39 -4.59 -3.30
CA ALA A 400 -34.34 -5.14 -2.34
C ALA A 400 -35.58 -5.74 -3.01
N TYR A 401 -35.93 -5.28 -4.21
CA TYR A 401 -37.07 -5.77 -4.98
C TYR A 401 -36.71 -6.93 -5.93
N MET A 402 -35.43 -7.18 -6.20
CA MET A 402 -34.97 -8.25 -7.09
C MET A 402 -34.58 -9.49 -6.27
N ARG A 403 -35.53 -10.42 -6.09
CA ARG A 403 -35.26 -11.72 -5.45
C ARG A 403 -34.98 -12.77 -6.53
N GLY A 404 -33.78 -13.35 -6.52
CA GLY A 404 -33.35 -14.37 -7.48
C GLY A 404 -32.70 -13.82 -8.74
N SER A 405 -32.27 -14.73 -9.64
CA SER A 405 -31.74 -14.41 -10.96
C SER A 405 -32.89 -14.11 -11.92
N ALA A 406 -32.80 -12.98 -12.63
CA ALA A 406 -33.76 -12.67 -13.68
C ALA A 406 -33.32 -13.25 -15.05
N VAL A 407 -32.63 -14.39 -15.07
CA VAL A 407 -32.06 -14.97 -16.28
C VAL A 407 -33.11 -15.19 -17.36
N GLU A 408 -34.28 -15.76 -16.99
CA GLU A 408 -35.37 -16.00 -17.93
C GLU A 408 -35.98 -14.71 -18.48
N ARG A 409 -36.07 -13.67 -17.66
CA ARG A 409 -36.57 -12.36 -18.12
C ARG A 409 -35.59 -11.67 -19.05
N ARG A 410 -34.28 -11.98 -18.98
CA ARG A 410 -33.23 -11.45 -19.85
C ARG A 410 -33.11 -12.21 -21.16
N ARG A 411 -33.61 -13.47 -21.25
CA ARG A 411 -33.50 -14.32 -22.43
C ARG A 411 -34.04 -13.64 -23.69
N PRO A 412 -35.28 -13.07 -23.72
CA PRO A 412 -35.77 -12.39 -24.92
C PRO A 412 -34.89 -11.22 -25.36
N MET A 413 -34.35 -10.46 -24.41
CA MET A 413 -33.42 -9.34 -24.68
C MET A 413 -32.13 -9.85 -25.33
N MET A 414 -31.58 -10.97 -24.83
CA MET A 414 -30.32 -11.50 -25.34
C MET A 414 -30.49 -12.17 -26.70
N GLU A 415 -31.63 -12.82 -26.99
CA GLU A 415 -31.96 -13.31 -28.32
C GLU A 415 -32.14 -12.17 -29.34
N ALA A 416 -32.89 -11.13 -28.98
CA ALA A 416 -33.01 -9.93 -29.83
C ALA A 416 -31.67 -9.24 -30.11
N TRP A 417 -30.76 -9.22 -29.09
CA TRP A 417 -29.40 -8.74 -29.30
C TRP A 417 -28.60 -9.63 -30.27
N ALA A 418 -28.74 -10.96 -30.17
CA ALA A 418 -28.06 -11.88 -31.06
C ALA A 418 -28.57 -11.71 -32.50
N ASP A 419 -29.86 -11.53 -32.70
CA ASP A 419 -30.46 -11.26 -34.01
C ASP A 419 -29.96 -9.95 -34.60
N HIS A 420 -29.91 -8.86 -33.78
CA HIS A 420 -29.33 -7.59 -34.20
C HIS A 420 -27.84 -7.71 -34.59
N CYS A 421 -27.06 -8.48 -33.81
CA CYS A 421 -25.66 -8.77 -34.16
C CYS A 421 -25.53 -9.55 -35.49
N ALA A 422 -26.45 -10.42 -35.77
CA ALA A 422 -26.48 -11.20 -37.04
C ALA A 422 -26.99 -10.37 -38.24
N GLY A 423 -27.46 -9.12 -38.02
CA GLY A 423 -28.03 -8.28 -39.06
C GLY A 423 -29.43 -8.76 -39.51
N LEU A 424 -30.09 -9.55 -38.66
CA LEU A 424 -31.47 -9.97 -38.91
C LEU A 424 -32.41 -8.83 -38.53
N GLU A 425 -33.45 -8.62 -39.34
CA GLU A 425 -34.52 -7.64 -38.98
C GLU A 425 -35.19 -8.08 -37.67
N ALA A 426 -35.48 -7.12 -36.82
CA ALA A 426 -36.19 -7.38 -35.60
C ALA A 426 -37.51 -8.05 -35.91
N ASN A 427 -37.77 -9.23 -35.35
CA ASN A 427 -39.06 -9.88 -35.48
C ASN A 427 -40.11 -8.97 -34.89
N GLU A 428 -41.07 -8.49 -35.70
CA GLU A 428 -42.14 -7.54 -35.26
C GLU A 428 -42.97 -8.12 -34.12
N ASP A 429 -42.97 -9.43 -33.95
CA ASP A 429 -43.61 -10.16 -32.84
C ASP A 429 -42.78 -10.08 -31.53
N ALA A 430 -41.54 -9.57 -31.56
CA ALA A 430 -40.73 -9.37 -30.35
C ALA A 430 -41.22 -8.04 -29.70
N VAL A 431 -42.19 -8.14 -28.84
CA VAL A 431 -43.00 -7.08 -28.15
C VAL A 431 -42.20 -5.92 -27.53
N ASN A 432 -40.88 -5.94 -27.62
CA ASN A 432 -39.97 -4.99 -26.92
C ASN A 432 -38.89 -4.33 -27.81
N VAL A 433 -38.92 -4.52 -29.13
CA VAL A 433 -37.98 -3.86 -30.07
C VAL A 433 -38.75 -2.80 -30.87
N VAL A 434 -38.36 -1.55 -30.77
CA VAL A 434 -38.95 -0.44 -31.53
C VAL A 434 -38.02 -0.11 -32.69
N THR A 435 -38.41 -0.41 -33.89
CA THR A 435 -37.69 0.05 -35.08
C THR A 435 -37.92 1.54 -35.24
N LEU A 436 -36.95 2.39 -34.93
CA LEU A 436 -36.99 3.80 -35.26
C LEU A 436 -36.79 3.93 -36.77
N THR A 437 -37.88 3.96 -37.53
CA THR A 437 -37.85 4.39 -38.93
C THR A 437 -37.24 5.80 -38.97
N SER A 438 -36.03 5.93 -39.52
CA SER A 438 -35.43 7.21 -39.84
C SER A 438 -36.33 7.93 -40.83
N GLY A 439 -37.24 8.75 -40.32
CA GLY A 439 -37.94 9.73 -41.13
C GLY A 439 -36.94 10.68 -41.73
N ARG A 440 -36.49 10.37 -42.95
CA ARG A 440 -35.94 11.40 -43.83
C ARG A 440 -37.16 12.22 -44.26
N GLY A 441 -37.48 13.24 -43.47
CA GLY A 441 -38.30 14.32 -43.87
C GLY A 441 -37.62 15.12 -44.98
N ALA A 442 -38.35 15.37 -46.00
CA ALA A 442 -38.02 16.11 -47.19
C ALA A 442 -37.50 17.52 -46.90
#